data_7e5e8aeaa286bd8c81a2d709d7590543
#
_entry.id   7e5e8aeaa286bd8c81a2d709d7590543
#
_cell.length_a   1.000
_cell.length_b   1.000
_cell.length_c   1.000
_cell.angle_alpha   90.00
_cell.angle_beta   90.00
_cell.angle_gamma   90.00
#
_symmetry.space_group_name_H-M   'P 1'
#
loop_
_entity.id
_entity.type
_entity.pdbx_description
1 polymer ?
#
loop_
_entity_poly.entity_id
_entity_poly.type
_entity_poly.pdbx_seq_one_letter_code
_entity_poly.pdbx_strand_id
1 'polypeptide(L)'
;MGLIDNRLNELGIILPKPPKAAANYIPFKISDKFIFVSGQVPIKDGNFVIGKVGNTITLEEAKEAAKICGISIISQLKEATKNNLD
;
A
#
# COMPACT_ATOMS: atom_id res chain seq x y z
N MET A 1 -11.08 -15.40 -9.60
CA MET A 1 -9.96 -14.73 -8.93
C MET A 1 -8.68 -14.99 -9.68
N GLY A 2 -7.82 -14.00 -9.79
CA GLY A 2 -6.56 -14.12 -10.51
C GLY A 2 -5.46 -14.77 -9.68
N LEU A 3 -4.30 -14.94 -10.31
CA LEU A 3 -3.12 -15.53 -9.66
C LEU A 3 -2.63 -14.68 -8.49
N ILE A 4 -2.63 -13.36 -8.66
CA ILE A 4 -2.17 -12.44 -7.62
C ILE A 4 -3.12 -12.46 -6.42
N ASP A 5 -4.43 -12.43 -6.66
CA ASP A 5 -5.42 -12.53 -5.57
C ASP A 5 -5.24 -13.82 -4.79
N ASN A 6 -5.01 -14.94 -5.48
CA ASN A 6 -4.78 -16.24 -4.83
C ASN A 6 -3.50 -16.19 -3.97
N ARG A 7 -2.44 -15.56 -4.48
CA ARG A 7 -1.19 -15.44 -3.73
C ARG A 7 -1.35 -14.58 -2.47
N LEU A 8 -2.09 -13.49 -2.57
CA LEU A 8 -2.40 -12.65 -1.41
C LEU A 8 -3.15 -13.45 -0.34
N ASN A 9 -4.11 -14.26 -0.76
CA ASN A 9 -4.84 -15.15 0.14
C ASN A 9 -3.92 -16.14 0.84
N GLU A 10 -3.02 -16.80 0.09
CA GLU A 10 -2.05 -17.74 0.65
C GLU A 10 -1.16 -17.07 1.71
N LEU A 11 -0.80 -15.82 1.50
CA LEU A 11 0.04 -15.07 2.42
C LEU A 11 -0.73 -14.46 3.60
N GLY A 12 -2.05 -14.62 3.62
CA GLY A 12 -2.88 -14.03 4.67
C GLY A 12 -2.99 -12.52 4.57
N ILE A 13 -2.74 -11.95 3.39
CA ILE A 13 -2.80 -10.50 3.19
C ILE A 13 -4.20 -10.12 2.74
N ILE A 14 -4.85 -9.28 3.54
CA ILE A 14 -6.14 -8.69 3.19
C ILE A 14 -5.89 -7.25 2.78
N LEU A 15 -6.18 -6.93 1.51
CA LEU A 15 -5.97 -5.58 1.02
C LEU A 15 -7.01 -4.64 1.61
N PRO A 16 -6.60 -3.56 2.26
CA PRO A 16 -7.54 -2.56 2.75
C PRO A 16 -8.16 -1.78 1.59
N LYS A 17 -9.23 -1.06 1.87
CA LYS A 17 -9.74 -0.09 0.92
C LYS A 17 -8.63 0.92 0.63
N PRO A 18 -8.40 1.31 -0.65
CA PRO A 18 -7.33 2.25 -0.96
C PRO A 18 -7.45 3.51 -0.13
N PRO A 19 -6.39 3.91 0.57
CA PRO A 19 -6.44 5.13 1.39
C PRO A 19 -6.52 6.36 0.50
N LYS A 20 -7.23 7.38 0.98
CA LYS A 20 -7.25 8.67 0.31
C LYS A 20 -5.87 9.31 0.42
N ALA A 21 -5.53 10.17 -0.55
CA ALA A 21 -4.29 10.90 -0.50
C ALA A 21 -4.22 11.76 0.78
N ALA A 22 -3.06 11.74 1.45
CA ALA A 22 -2.84 12.50 2.67
C ALA A 22 -2.69 14.00 2.44
N ALA A 23 -2.57 14.41 1.18
CA ALA A 23 -2.41 15.79 0.77
C ALA A 23 -3.14 16.00 -0.56
N ASN A 24 -2.98 17.17 -1.15
CA ASN A 24 -3.67 17.54 -2.38
C ASN A 24 -2.99 16.93 -3.62
N TYR A 25 -2.96 15.59 -3.70
CA TYR A 25 -2.39 14.89 -4.85
C TYR A 25 -3.26 13.69 -5.24
N ILE A 26 -3.06 13.21 -6.46
CA ILE A 26 -3.80 12.07 -7.01
C ILE A 26 -3.10 10.78 -6.58
N PRO A 27 -3.82 9.78 -6.03
CA PRO A 27 -3.20 8.53 -5.56
C PRO A 27 -2.52 7.72 -6.66
N PHE A 28 -3.08 7.72 -7.86
CA PHE A 28 -2.45 7.06 -9.02
C PHE A 28 -2.92 7.72 -10.30
N LYS A 29 -2.16 7.52 -11.36
CA LYS A 29 -2.53 7.98 -12.71
C LYS A 29 -2.14 6.91 -13.73
N ILE A 30 -3.03 6.67 -14.69
CA ILE A 30 -2.80 5.71 -15.78
C ILE A 30 -2.43 6.50 -17.02
N SER A 31 -1.32 6.12 -17.65
CA SER A 31 -0.88 6.68 -18.93
C SER A 31 -0.46 5.54 -19.84
N ASP A 32 -1.24 5.27 -20.87
CA ASP A 32 -1.03 4.16 -21.80
C ASP A 32 -0.94 2.82 -21.06
N LYS A 33 0.19 2.15 -21.08
CA LYS A 33 0.42 0.86 -20.40
C LYS A 33 1.06 1.02 -19.02
N PHE A 34 1.21 2.26 -18.56
CA PHE A 34 1.88 2.55 -17.29
C PHE A 34 0.90 3.04 -16.25
N ILE A 35 1.14 2.63 -15.01
CA ILE A 35 0.43 3.14 -13.85
C ILE A 35 1.46 3.80 -12.94
N PHE A 36 1.25 5.08 -12.65
CA PHE A 36 2.09 5.85 -11.74
C PHE A 36 1.37 5.95 -10.41
N VAL A 37 1.97 5.43 -9.35
CA VAL A 37 1.40 5.44 -8.01
C VAL A 37 2.14 6.47 -7.17
N SER A 38 1.39 7.33 -6.49
CA SER A 38 1.97 8.32 -5.57
C SER A 38 2.53 7.65 -4.33
N GLY A 39 3.35 8.38 -3.58
CA GLY A 39 3.89 7.88 -2.32
C GLY A 39 2.79 7.50 -1.35
N GLN A 40 3.03 6.44 -0.59
CA GLN A 40 2.10 5.96 0.43
C GLN A 40 2.73 6.18 1.80
N VAL A 41 1.89 6.45 2.80
CA VAL A 41 2.35 6.63 4.18
C VAL A 41 1.89 5.45 5.03
N PRO A 42 2.67 5.07 6.07
CA PRO A 42 2.31 3.94 6.93
C PRO A 42 1.26 4.35 7.95
N ILE A 43 0.02 3.93 7.69
CA ILE A 43 -1.09 4.15 8.62
C ILE A 43 -1.51 2.81 9.19
N LYS A 44 -1.46 2.67 10.51
CA LYS A 44 -1.88 1.47 11.22
C LYS A 44 -3.01 1.84 12.19
N ASP A 45 -4.17 1.21 12.03
CA ASP A 45 -5.35 1.44 12.86
C ASP A 45 -5.72 2.93 12.96
N GLY A 46 -5.62 3.64 11.82
CA GLY A 46 -5.95 5.06 11.75
C GLY A 46 -4.86 6.01 12.20
N ASN A 47 -3.72 5.49 12.65
CA ASN A 47 -2.61 6.31 13.15
C ASN A 47 -1.38 6.17 12.27
N PHE A 48 -0.69 7.30 12.03
CA PHE A 48 0.58 7.29 11.31
C PHE A 48 1.67 6.66 12.16
N VAL A 49 2.50 5.81 11.55
CA VAL A 49 3.71 5.30 12.18
C VAL A 49 4.82 6.32 11.92
N ILE A 50 5.26 7.01 12.96
CA ILE A 50 6.23 8.10 12.85
C ILE A 50 7.41 7.82 13.77
N GLY A 51 8.62 8.11 13.29
CA GLY A 51 9.80 8.01 14.11
C GLY A 51 11.07 7.81 13.29
N LYS A 52 12.19 7.74 13.99
CA LYS A 52 13.51 7.46 13.41
C LYS A 52 13.92 6.05 13.76
N VAL A 53 14.28 5.27 12.76
CA VAL A 53 14.69 3.87 12.94
C VAL A 53 15.96 3.80 13.80
N GLY A 54 15.92 2.92 14.81
CA GLY A 54 17.02 2.77 15.75
C GLY A 54 17.05 3.79 16.86
N ASN A 55 16.14 4.75 16.84
CA ASN A 55 16.02 5.77 17.89
C ASN A 55 14.62 5.70 18.52
N THR A 56 13.61 6.28 17.86
CA THR A 56 12.24 6.32 18.40
C THR A 56 11.40 5.13 17.92
N ILE A 57 11.78 4.45 16.85
CA ILE A 57 11.16 3.20 16.42
C ILE A 57 12.22 2.13 16.22
N THR A 58 11.84 0.86 16.44
CA THR A 58 12.75 -0.27 16.24
C THR A 58 12.82 -0.64 14.75
N LEU A 59 13.82 -1.46 14.39
CA LEU A 59 13.95 -2.00 13.04
C LEU A 59 12.70 -2.81 12.67
N GLU A 60 12.17 -3.60 13.59
CA GLU A 60 10.97 -4.42 13.34
C GLU A 60 9.75 -3.54 13.08
N GLU A 61 9.58 -2.46 13.83
CA GLU A 61 8.52 -1.50 13.62
C GLU A 61 8.66 -0.81 12.26
N ALA A 62 9.89 -0.48 11.85
CA ALA A 62 10.17 0.10 10.54
C ALA A 62 9.82 -0.86 9.39
N LYS A 63 10.16 -2.15 9.55
CA LYS A 63 9.82 -3.18 8.57
C LYS A 63 8.31 -3.32 8.41
N GLU A 64 7.59 -3.32 9.53
CA GLU A 64 6.13 -3.39 9.51
C GLU A 64 5.52 -2.15 8.83
N ALA A 65 6.08 -0.96 9.10
CA ALA A 65 5.65 0.27 8.45
C ALA A 65 5.86 0.20 6.93
N ALA A 66 7.01 -0.31 6.50
CA ALA A 66 7.30 -0.49 5.08
C ALA A 66 6.33 -1.48 4.42
N LYS A 67 6.00 -2.57 5.12
CA LYS A 67 5.03 -3.55 4.65
C LYS A 67 3.65 -2.91 4.46
N ILE A 68 3.22 -2.08 5.39
CA ILE A 68 1.96 -1.35 5.30
C ILE A 68 1.95 -0.46 4.05
N CYS A 69 3.03 0.25 3.77
CA CYS A 69 3.17 1.07 2.56
C CYS A 69 3.08 0.21 1.30
N GLY A 70 3.74 -0.95 1.27
CA GLY A 70 3.69 -1.87 0.15
C GLY A 70 2.29 -2.41 -0.11
N ILE A 71 1.57 -2.77 0.95
CA ILE A 71 0.18 -3.24 0.85
C ILE A 71 -0.71 -2.13 0.32
N SER A 72 -0.50 -0.88 0.74
CA SER A 72 -1.24 0.28 0.24
C SER A 72 -1.00 0.49 -1.25
N ILE A 73 0.23 0.30 -1.74
CA ILE A 73 0.54 0.38 -3.17
C ILE A 73 -0.24 -0.69 -3.94
N ILE A 74 -0.28 -1.92 -3.44
CA ILE A 74 -1.04 -3.01 -4.08
C ILE A 74 -2.54 -2.66 -4.10
N SER A 75 -3.07 -2.07 -3.04
CA SER A 75 -4.45 -1.63 -2.98
C SER A 75 -4.75 -0.58 -4.05
N GLN A 76 -3.84 0.37 -4.26
CA GLN A 76 -4.00 1.37 -5.32
C GLN A 76 -3.95 0.72 -6.70
N LEU A 77 -3.06 -0.25 -6.90
CA LEU A 77 -3.00 -0.99 -8.17
C LEU A 77 -4.27 -1.77 -8.43
N LYS A 78 -4.86 -2.37 -7.41
CA LYS A 78 -6.12 -3.09 -7.55
C LYS A 78 -7.25 -2.15 -7.98
N GLU A 79 -7.29 -0.96 -7.40
CA GLU A 79 -8.25 0.08 -7.79
C GLU A 79 -8.02 0.52 -9.23
N ALA A 80 -6.76 0.80 -9.59
CA ALA A 80 -6.40 1.28 -10.93
C ALA A 80 -6.70 0.25 -12.02
N THR A 81 -6.58 -1.03 -11.72
CA THR A 81 -6.79 -2.12 -12.68
C THR A 81 -8.21 -2.68 -12.64
N LYS A 82 -9.12 -2.05 -11.92
CA LYS A 82 -10.51 -2.49 -11.75
C LYS A 82 -10.59 -3.94 -11.27
N ASN A 83 -9.85 -4.22 -10.20
CA ASN A 83 -9.78 -5.52 -9.52
C ASN A 83 -9.05 -6.61 -10.29
N ASN A 84 -8.31 -6.27 -11.32
CA ASN A 84 -7.49 -7.24 -12.06
C ASN A 84 -6.01 -6.95 -11.86
N LEU A 85 -5.41 -7.59 -10.85
CA LEU A 85 -3.98 -7.42 -10.54
C LEU A 85 -3.07 -8.22 -11.47
N ASP A 86 -3.61 -9.15 -12.22
CA ASP A 86 -2.83 -9.93 -13.18
C ASP A 86 -2.53 -9.10 -14.44
#